data_66505eb5848c2b438634025c32f2e3df
#
_entry.id   66505eb5848c2b438634025c32f2e3df
#
_cell.length_a   1.000
_cell.length_b   1.000
_cell.length_c   1.000
_cell.angle_alpha   90.00
_cell.angle_beta   90.00
_cell.angle_gamma   90.00
#
_symmetry.space_group_name_H-M   'P 1'
#
loop_
_entity.id
_entity.type
_entity.pdbx_description
1 polymer ?
#
loop_
_entity_poly.entity_id
_entity_poly.type
_entity_poly.pdbx_seq_one_letter_code
_entity_poly.pdbx_strand_id
1 'polypeptide(L)'
;SGICRLTGDFLAIAASTEPYSAVDDNFANARECGAIRVPLRHERHMPEFFDGFGWCTWDAFYADVTSAKIYEKLDEFKEKNIPVKWVIIDDGWMTTRNQMLAGFDVNLTKFPEGLKATISKMKNVYGVEKVGVWHAFNGYWNGVDPESQLYSVQKENLFITPSGKALQSLDEDKAFR
;
A
#
# COMPACT_ATOMS: atom_id res chain seq x y z
N SER A 1 -3.94 -17.21 23.20
CA SER A 1 -2.61 -17.86 23.06
C SER A 1 -1.93 -17.34 21.80
N GLY A 2 -0.85 -16.56 21.96
CA GLY A 2 -0.11 -16.02 20.85
C GLY A 2 0.70 -17.10 20.12
N ILE A 3 0.83 -16.98 18.79
CA ILE A 3 1.74 -17.83 18.00
C ILE A 3 3.17 -17.37 18.30
N CYS A 4 3.92 -18.20 19.02
CA CYS A 4 5.32 -17.92 19.36
C CYS A 4 6.33 -18.49 18.35
N ARG A 5 5.86 -19.32 17.41
CA ARG A 5 6.69 -19.99 16.42
C ARG A 5 5.93 -20.14 15.11
N LEU A 6 6.56 -19.71 14.02
CA LEU A 6 6.13 -19.97 12.65
C LEU A 6 7.20 -20.84 11.97
N THR A 7 6.78 -21.90 11.28
CA THR A 7 7.66 -22.76 10.49
C THR A 7 7.16 -22.81 9.06
N GLY A 8 8.08 -22.74 8.11
CA GLY A 8 7.80 -22.76 6.69
C GLY A 8 9.06 -22.44 5.89
N ASP A 9 8.93 -22.40 4.58
CA ASP A 9 9.99 -21.99 3.68
C ASP A 9 10.01 -20.46 3.58
N PHE A 10 11.03 -19.83 4.14
CA PHE A 10 11.17 -18.37 4.23
C PHE A 10 12.18 -17.80 3.23
N LEU A 11 12.95 -18.65 2.58
CA LEU A 11 14.00 -18.22 1.66
C LEU A 11 14.06 -19.21 0.49
N ALA A 12 14.06 -18.69 -0.73
CA ALA A 12 14.37 -19.42 -1.95
C ALA A 12 15.57 -18.72 -2.63
N ILE A 13 16.49 -19.53 -3.15
CA ILE A 13 17.72 -19.05 -3.82
C ILE A 13 17.82 -19.72 -5.17
N ALA A 14 18.08 -18.95 -6.21
CA ALA A 14 18.46 -19.43 -7.54
C ALA A 14 19.72 -18.71 -8.02
N ALA A 15 20.46 -19.33 -8.91
CA ALA A 15 21.64 -18.76 -9.54
C ALA A 15 21.57 -19.01 -11.05
N SER A 16 21.86 -17.98 -11.83
CA SER A 16 21.92 -18.05 -13.29
C SER A 16 22.94 -17.04 -13.81
N THR A 17 23.41 -17.23 -15.01
CA THR A 17 24.24 -16.25 -15.74
C THR A 17 23.40 -15.07 -16.23
N GLU A 18 22.07 -15.22 -16.30
CA GLU A 18 21.09 -14.23 -16.71
C GLU A 18 20.24 -13.80 -15.51
N PRO A 19 20.24 -12.48 -15.11
CA PRO A 19 19.53 -12.02 -13.92
C PRO A 19 18.01 -12.30 -13.96
N TYR A 20 17.38 -12.11 -15.11
CA TYR A 20 15.93 -12.33 -15.26
C TYR A 20 15.57 -13.82 -15.15
N SER A 21 16.40 -14.70 -15.77
CA SER A 21 16.24 -16.15 -15.62
C SER A 21 16.42 -16.59 -14.17
N ALA A 22 17.35 -16.00 -13.42
CA ALA A 22 17.53 -16.33 -12.01
C ALA A 22 16.26 -16.01 -11.19
N VAL A 23 15.57 -14.91 -11.50
CA VAL A 23 14.29 -14.56 -10.86
C VAL A 23 13.20 -15.57 -11.21
N ASP A 24 13.04 -15.89 -12.48
CA ASP A 24 12.01 -16.81 -12.95
C ASP A 24 12.25 -18.24 -12.41
N ASP A 25 13.49 -18.73 -12.43
CA ASP A 25 13.89 -20.02 -11.87
C ASP A 25 13.63 -20.09 -10.37
N ASN A 26 13.89 -18.99 -9.63
CA ASN A 26 13.64 -18.94 -8.19
C ASN A 26 12.15 -19.11 -7.87
N PHE A 27 11.27 -18.39 -8.59
CA PHE A 27 9.83 -18.56 -8.42
C PHE A 27 9.32 -19.93 -8.87
N ALA A 28 9.86 -20.48 -9.96
CA ALA A 28 9.52 -21.82 -10.44
C ALA A 28 9.89 -22.89 -9.40
N ASN A 29 11.10 -22.83 -8.85
CA ASN A 29 11.57 -23.73 -7.80
C ASN A 29 10.73 -23.63 -6.52
N ALA A 30 10.41 -22.40 -6.08
CA ALA A 30 9.56 -22.19 -4.92
C ALA A 30 8.15 -22.76 -5.10
N ARG A 31 7.60 -22.73 -6.32
CA ARG A 31 6.32 -23.38 -6.64
C ARG A 31 6.43 -24.89 -6.69
N GLU A 32 7.47 -25.44 -7.29
CA GLU A 32 7.70 -26.90 -7.38
C GLU A 32 7.84 -27.51 -5.99
N CYS A 33 8.54 -26.84 -5.08
CA CYS A 33 8.66 -27.25 -3.67
C CYS A 33 7.36 -27.04 -2.86
N GLY A 34 6.34 -26.41 -3.44
CA GLY A 34 5.07 -26.12 -2.74
C GLY A 34 5.12 -24.93 -1.78
N ALA A 35 6.21 -24.17 -1.75
CA ALA A 35 6.35 -22.97 -0.92
C ALA A 35 5.41 -21.84 -1.38
N ILE A 36 5.13 -21.76 -2.67
CA ILE A 36 4.12 -20.84 -3.23
C ILE A 36 3.10 -21.63 -4.07
N ARG A 37 1.84 -21.13 -4.08
CA ARG A 37 0.73 -21.72 -4.83
C ARG A 37 0.08 -20.75 -5.80
N VAL A 38 0.77 -19.66 -6.13
CA VAL A 38 0.29 -18.63 -7.05
C VAL A 38 0.82 -18.89 -8.46
N PRO A 39 0.10 -18.45 -9.52
CA PRO A 39 0.60 -18.49 -10.88
C PRO A 39 1.92 -17.75 -11.03
N LEU A 40 2.82 -18.24 -11.87
CA LEU A 40 4.05 -17.55 -12.23
C LEU A 40 3.75 -16.30 -13.05
N ARG A 41 4.72 -15.40 -13.16
CA ARG A 41 4.56 -14.10 -13.85
C ARG A 41 3.99 -14.25 -15.27
N HIS A 42 4.52 -15.16 -16.06
CA HIS A 42 4.09 -15.37 -17.45
C HIS A 42 2.71 -16.05 -17.58
N GLU A 43 2.21 -16.65 -16.50
CA GLU A 43 0.88 -17.27 -16.43
C GLU A 43 -0.20 -16.28 -15.98
N ARG A 44 0.21 -15.06 -15.53
CA ARG A 44 -0.72 -14.05 -15.04
C ARG A 44 -1.15 -13.13 -16.16
N HIS A 45 -2.42 -12.86 -16.21
CA HIS A 45 -2.93 -11.79 -17.06
C HIS A 45 -2.63 -10.43 -16.43
N MET A 46 -1.97 -9.54 -17.18
CA MET A 46 -1.76 -8.17 -16.75
C MET A 46 -3.08 -7.40 -16.87
N PRO A 47 -3.60 -6.79 -15.80
CA PRO A 47 -4.80 -5.96 -15.91
C PRO A 47 -4.56 -4.80 -16.89
N GLU A 48 -5.51 -4.57 -17.81
CA GLU A 48 -5.39 -3.59 -18.89
C GLU A 48 -5.07 -2.16 -18.40
N PHE A 49 -5.55 -1.78 -17.21
CA PHE A 49 -5.29 -0.44 -16.70
C PHE A 49 -3.80 -0.18 -16.36
N PHE A 50 -2.99 -1.23 -16.18
CA PHE A 50 -1.54 -1.08 -16.02
C PHE A 50 -0.80 -0.83 -17.34
N ASP A 51 -1.46 -0.96 -18.47
CA ASP A 51 -0.86 -0.65 -19.78
C ASP A 51 -0.72 0.85 -20.05
N GLY A 52 -1.16 1.69 -19.11
CA GLY A 52 -1.04 3.13 -19.17
C GLY A 52 -0.01 3.68 -18.18
N PHE A 53 0.37 4.95 -18.39
CA PHE A 53 1.24 5.66 -17.46
C PHE A 53 0.52 5.88 -16.12
N GLY A 54 1.15 5.44 -15.04
CA GLY A 54 0.66 5.60 -13.68
C GLY A 54 1.50 6.53 -12.83
N TRP A 55 0.91 7.08 -11.79
CA TRP A 55 1.58 7.92 -10.83
C TRP A 55 1.24 7.52 -9.39
N CYS A 56 2.27 7.50 -8.53
CA CYS A 56 2.14 7.33 -7.09
C CYS A 56 2.48 8.65 -6.39
N THR A 57 1.70 9.03 -5.39
CA THR A 57 1.88 10.34 -4.73
C THR A 57 3.06 10.39 -3.76
N TRP A 58 3.68 9.23 -3.42
CA TRP A 58 4.67 9.14 -2.35
C TRP A 58 5.86 10.08 -2.54
N ASP A 59 6.62 9.92 -3.60
CA ASP A 59 7.84 10.72 -3.82
C ASP A 59 7.60 12.21 -4.04
N ALA A 60 6.35 12.57 -4.40
CA ALA A 60 5.98 13.97 -4.56
C ALA A 60 5.61 14.66 -3.23
N PHE A 61 4.96 13.93 -2.30
CA PHE A 61 4.35 14.56 -1.13
C PHE A 61 4.59 13.80 0.17
N TYR A 62 5.12 12.58 0.12
CA TYR A 62 5.18 11.68 1.27
C TYR A 62 3.82 11.61 1.99
N ALA A 63 3.81 11.53 3.31
CA ALA A 63 2.59 11.54 4.11
C ALA A 63 1.81 12.86 4.11
N ASP A 64 2.34 13.93 3.47
CA ASP A 64 1.67 15.24 3.39
C ASP A 64 0.84 15.40 2.10
N VAL A 65 0.28 14.31 1.64
CA VAL A 65 -0.65 14.27 0.50
C VAL A 65 -1.98 14.94 0.86
N THR A 66 -2.48 15.78 -0.06
CA THR A 66 -3.80 16.45 0.06
C THR A 66 -4.50 16.43 -1.28
N SER A 67 -5.84 16.62 -1.29
CA SER A 67 -6.60 16.73 -2.55
C SER A 67 -6.10 17.89 -3.41
N ALA A 68 -5.78 19.02 -2.80
CA ALA A 68 -5.25 20.19 -3.50
C ALA A 68 -3.93 19.90 -4.21
N LYS A 69 -2.97 19.28 -3.52
CA LYS A 69 -1.67 18.92 -4.08
C LYS A 69 -1.79 17.88 -5.21
N ILE A 70 -2.72 16.94 -5.08
CA ILE A 70 -3.00 15.97 -6.16
C ILE A 70 -3.51 16.70 -7.41
N TYR A 71 -4.43 17.63 -7.26
CA TYR A 71 -4.96 18.39 -8.40
C TYR A 71 -3.90 19.25 -9.06
N GLU A 72 -3.09 19.96 -8.27
CA GLU A 72 -1.97 20.77 -8.77
C GLU A 72 -1.01 19.92 -9.62
N LYS A 73 -0.68 18.71 -9.16
CA LYS A 73 0.20 17.81 -9.91
C LYS A 73 -0.47 17.26 -11.17
N LEU A 74 -1.77 16.97 -11.12
CA LEU A 74 -2.50 16.52 -12.31
C LEU A 74 -2.67 17.65 -13.34
N ASP A 75 -2.80 18.90 -12.91
CA ASP A 75 -2.76 20.09 -13.80
C ASP A 75 -1.40 20.20 -14.49
N GLU A 76 -0.30 20.04 -13.75
CA GLU A 76 1.06 20.01 -14.31
C GLU A 76 1.22 18.90 -15.37
N PHE A 77 0.73 17.68 -15.07
CA PHE A 77 0.79 16.58 -16.04
C PHE A 77 0.00 16.88 -17.31
N LYS A 78 -1.17 17.51 -17.15
CA LYS A 78 -2.04 17.91 -18.27
C LYS A 78 -1.35 18.98 -19.14
N GLU A 79 -0.74 19.99 -18.53
CA GLU A 79 0.02 21.04 -19.23
C GLU A 79 1.22 20.46 -20.03
N LYS A 80 1.86 19.43 -19.45
CA LYS A 80 3.00 18.75 -20.09
C LYS A 80 2.60 17.62 -21.03
N ASN A 81 1.29 17.41 -21.26
CA ASN A 81 0.76 16.32 -22.08
C ASN A 81 1.19 14.92 -21.61
N ILE A 82 1.28 14.70 -20.29
CA ILE A 82 1.58 13.40 -19.71
C ILE A 82 0.26 12.68 -19.41
N PRO A 83 -0.07 11.58 -20.13
CA PRO A 83 -1.38 10.93 -20.02
C PRO A 83 -1.43 9.96 -18.83
N VAL A 84 -1.64 10.46 -17.62
CA VAL A 84 -1.77 9.62 -16.43
C VAL A 84 -3.08 8.85 -16.46
N LYS A 85 -3.02 7.52 -16.52
CA LYS A 85 -4.17 6.62 -16.57
C LYS A 85 -4.61 6.10 -15.21
N TRP A 86 -3.68 5.89 -14.32
CA TRP A 86 -3.97 5.45 -12.97
C TRP A 86 -3.12 6.16 -11.92
N VAL A 87 -3.65 6.30 -10.72
CA VAL A 87 -2.98 6.97 -9.60
C VAL A 87 -3.09 6.11 -8.36
N ILE A 88 -2.01 6.04 -7.59
CA ILE A 88 -2.03 5.54 -6.22
C ILE A 88 -1.91 6.73 -5.28
N ILE A 89 -2.92 6.93 -4.45
CA ILE A 89 -2.84 7.84 -3.30
C ILE A 89 -2.15 7.05 -2.19
N ASP A 90 -0.89 7.40 -1.94
CA ASP A 90 -0.04 6.71 -0.98
C ASP A 90 -0.35 7.12 0.47
N ASP A 91 0.47 6.71 1.41
CA ASP A 91 0.32 6.98 2.83
C ASP A 91 0.00 8.46 3.15
N GLY A 92 -0.77 8.67 4.19
CA GLY A 92 -1.14 10.01 4.67
C GLY A 92 -2.57 10.44 4.35
N TRP A 93 -3.36 9.65 3.60
CA TRP A 93 -4.77 9.95 3.31
C TRP A 93 -5.72 9.58 4.46
N MET A 94 -5.34 8.60 5.28
CA MET A 94 -6.16 8.04 6.36
C MET A 94 -6.15 8.91 7.62
N THR A 95 -7.16 8.71 8.47
CA THR A 95 -7.17 9.25 9.83
C THR A 95 -6.29 8.38 10.72
N THR A 96 -5.16 8.93 11.15
CA THR A 96 -4.19 8.26 12.03
C THR A 96 -3.94 9.06 13.29
N ARG A 97 -3.53 8.39 14.38
CA ARG A 97 -3.10 9.00 15.63
C ARG A 97 -1.92 8.20 16.21
N ASN A 98 -0.81 8.86 16.52
CA ASN A 98 0.40 8.23 17.08
C ASN A 98 0.89 7.03 16.27
N GLN A 99 0.92 7.17 14.94
CA GLN A 99 1.29 6.09 14.01
C GLN A 99 0.37 4.86 14.09
N MET A 100 -0.86 5.02 14.57
CA MET A 100 -1.90 3.98 14.60
C MET A 100 -3.09 4.40 13.75
N LEU A 101 -3.77 3.44 13.14
CA LEU A 101 -4.98 3.68 12.38
C LEU A 101 -6.13 4.02 13.34
N ALA A 102 -6.66 5.22 13.25
CA ALA A 102 -7.80 5.67 14.06
C ALA A 102 -9.15 5.44 13.36
N GLY A 103 -9.17 5.31 12.03
CA GLY A 103 -10.35 4.99 11.24
C GLY A 103 -10.01 4.73 9.78
N PHE A 104 -10.87 3.99 9.09
CA PHE A 104 -10.78 3.84 7.63
C PHE A 104 -11.31 5.06 6.88
N ASP A 105 -11.65 6.11 7.61
CA ASP A 105 -12.10 7.35 7.04
C ASP A 105 -10.94 8.19 6.54
N VAL A 106 -11.20 8.96 5.50
CA VAL A 106 -10.25 9.92 4.98
C VAL A 106 -10.01 11.06 5.98
N ASN A 107 -8.77 11.54 6.06
CA ASN A 107 -8.44 12.73 6.83
C ASN A 107 -9.07 13.98 6.19
N LEU A 108 -10.16 14.48 6.77
CA LEU A 108 -10.93 15.61 6.23
C LEU A 108 -10.17 16.94 6.24
N THR A 109 -9.10 17.08 7.02
CA THR A 109 -8.23 18.26 6.93
C THR A 109 -7.45 18.26 5.62
N LYS A 110 -7.06 17.09 5.13
CA LYS A 110 -6.30 16.91 3.90
C LYS A 110 -7.20 16.75 2.66
N PHE A 111 -8.37 16.19 2.86
CA PHE A 111 -9.36 15.90 1.82
C PHE A 111 -10.73 16.44 2.25
N PRO A 112 -10.93 17.76 2.27
CA PRO A 112 -12.12 18.39 2.86
C PRO A 112 -13.42 17.99 2.16
N GLU A 113 -13.39 17.66 0.84
CA GLU A 113 -14.56 17.19 0.11
C GLU A 113 -14.76 15.67 0.24
N GLY A 114 -13.87 14.99 0.96
CA GLY A 114 -13.83 13.53 1.08
C GLY A 114 -13.19 12.83 -0.11
N LEU A 115 -12.74 11.59 0.11
CA LEU A 115 -12.01 10.82 -0.88
C LEU A 115 -12.85 10.50 -2.14
N LYS A 116 -14.16 10.27 -1.97
CA LYS A 116 -15.07 10.00 -3.10
C LYS A 116 -15.13 11.18 -4.07
N ALA A 117 -15.24 12.40 -3.57
CA ALA A 117 -15.26 13.60 -4.41
C ALA A 117 -13.91 13.82 -5.09
N THR A 118 -12.82 13.62 -4.36
CA THR A 118 -11.45 13.69 -4.90
C THR A 118 -11.29 12.71 -6.07
N ILE A 119 -11.63 11.44 -5.89
CA ILE A 119 -11.53 10.42 -6.94
C ILE A 119 -12.44 10.77 -8.13
N SER A 120 -13.65 11.23 -7.88
CA SER A 120 -14.57 11.63 -8.96
C SER A 120 -13.99 12.76 -9.80
N LYS A 121 -13.37 13.77 -9.18
CA LYS A 121 -12.70 14.85 -9.91
C LYS A 121 -11.48 14.35 -10.69
N MET A 122 -10.66 13.48 -10.13
CA MET A 122 -9.54 12.86 -10.84
C MET A 122 -10.00 12.15 -12.11
N LYS A 123 -11.11 11.41 -12.05
CA LYS A 123 -11.66 10.71 -13.21
C LYS A 123 -12.28 11.65 -14.24
N ASN A 124 -13.15 12.56 -13.80
CA ASN A 124 -13.98 13.37 -14.70
C ASN A 124 -13.23 14.54 -15.32
N VAL A 125 -12.24 15.12 -14.64
CA VAL A 125 -11.51 16.31 -15.09
C VAL A 125 -10.15 15.96 -15.70
N TYR A 126 -9.49 14.94 -15.15
CA TYR A 126 -8.11 14.59 -15.54
C TYR A 126 -8.02 13.29 -16.37
N GLY A 127 -9.12 12.57 -16.54
CA GLY A 127 -9.13 11.33 -17.33
C GLY A 127 -8.44 10.14 -16.66
N VAL A 128 -8.24 10.20 -15.33
CA VAL A 128 -7.72 9.08 -14.57
C VAL A 128 -8.74 7.94 -14.55
N GLU A 129 -8.37 6.76 -15.00
CA GLU A 129 -9.27 5.62 -15.12
C GLU A 129 -9.41 4.83 -13.81
N LYS A 130 -8.29 4.64 -13.11
CA LYS A 130 -8.23 3.89 -11.85
C LYS A 130 -7.50 4.68 -10.77
N VAL A 131 -8.02 4.60 -9.56
CA VAL A 131 -7.38 5.16 -8.37
C VAL A 131 -7.28 4.07 -7.31
N GLY A 132 -6.06 3.78 -6.88
CA GLY A 132 -5.76 2.95 -5.72
C GLY A 132 -5.44 3.81 -4.51
N VAL A 133 -5.54 3.21 -3.33
CA VAL A 133 -5.09 3.82 -2.08
C VAL A 133 -4.14 2.88 -1.37
N TRP A 134 -3.08 3.43 -0.79
CA TRP A 134 -2.18 2.66 0.05
C TRP A 134 -2.87 2.26 1.36
N HIS A 135 -2.59 1.06 1.82
CA HIS A 135 -3.10 0.56 3.10
C HIS A 135 -2.19 -0.52 3.67
N ALA A 136 -1.88 -0.46 4.96
CA ALA A 136 -1.11 -1.49 5.65
C ALA A 136 -2.02 -2.61 6.16
N PHE A 137 -1.59 -3.88 6.02
CA PHE A 137 -2.35 -5.04 6.50
C PHE A 137 -2.59 -5.04 8.01
N ASN A 138 -1.67 -4.48 8.79
CA ASN A 138 -1.77 -4.38 10.26
C ASN A 138 -2.53 -3.14 10.75
N GLY A 139 -3.18 -2.40 9.85
CA GLY A 139 -3.87 -1.15 10.14
C GLY A 139 -3.02 0.06 9.78
N TYR A 140 -1.95 0.33 10.53
CA TYR A 140 -0.94 1.34 10.26
C TYR A 140 0.39 0.90 10.89
N TRP A 141 1.44 1.74 10.88
CA TRP A 141 2.77 1.38 11.38
C TRP A 141 2.78 0.77 12.79
N ASN A 142 2.00 1.32 13.71
CA ASN A 142 1.82 0.81 15.07
C ASN A 142 0.47 0.07 15.28
N GLY A 143 -0.16 -0.41 14.21
CA GLY A 143 -1.41 -1.16 14.28
C GLY A 143 -2.65 -0.25 14.32
N VAL A 144 -3.68 -0.67 15.07
CA VAL A 144 -4.94 0.05 15.22
C VAL A 144 -4.99 0.76 16.58
N ASP A 145 -5.44 2.01 16.58
CA ASP A 145 -5.55 2.84 17.77
C ASP A 145 -6.60 2.27 18.74
N PRO A 146 -6.20 1.86 19.96
CA PRO A 146 -7.09 1.23 20.94
C PRO A 146 -8.20 2.15 21.47
N GLU A 147 -8.04 3.45 21.32
CA GLU A 147 -9.05 4.44 21.70
C GLU A 147 -9.99 4.82 20.55
N SER A 148 -9.82 4.22 19.37
CA SER A 148 -10.65 4.48 18.21
C SER A 148 -11.96 3.70 18.23
N GLN A 149 -12.97 4.25 17.55
CA GLN A 149 -14.21 3.51 17.30
C GLN A 149 -13.94 2.25 16.46
N LEU A 150 -12.98 2.31 15.53
CA LEU A 150 -12.56 1.16 14.72
C LEU A 150 -12.11 0.00 15.61
N TYR A 151 -11.28 0.27 16.63
CA TYR A 151 -10.83 -0.75 17.57
C TYR A 151 -12.01 -1.38 18.32
N SER A 152 -12.93 -0.57 18.84
CA SER A 152 -14.06 -1.09 19.62
C SER A 152 -14.99 -1.98 18.79
N VAL A 153 -15.20 -1.67 17.51
CA VAL A 153 -16.04 -2.46 16.58
C VAL A 153 -15.33 -3.72 16.09
N GLN A 154 -14.01 -3.68 15.92
CA GLN A 154 -13.23 -4.76 15.32
C GLN A 154 -12.38 -5.55 16.32
N LYS A 155 -12.56 -5.32 17.63
CA LYS A 155 -11.73 -5.89 18.69
C LYS A 155 -11.56 -7.41 18.61
N GLU A 156 -12.62 -8.11 18.22
CA GLU A 156 -12.59 -9.58 18.09
C GLU A 156 -11.78 -10.07 16.90
N ASN A 157 -11.58 -9.21 15.90
CA ASN A 157 -10.82 -9.48 14.68
C ASN A 157 -9.36 -9.01 14.76
N LEU A 158 -8.99 -8.32 15.83
CA LEU A 158 -7.64 -7.80 16.01
C LEU A 158 -6.75 -8.80 16.73
N PHE A 159 -5.58 -9.07 16.13
CA PHE A 159 -4.54 -9.86 16.77
C PHE A 159 -3.75 -8.97 17.73
N ILE A 160 -3.81 -9.30 19.03
CA ILE A 160 -3.00 -8.63 20.04
C ILE A 160 -1.72 -9.43 20.23
N THR A 161 -0.56 -8.80 20.00
CA THR A 161 0.73 -9.45 20.22
C THR A 161 0.91 -9.83 21.70
N PRO A 162 1.63 -10.93 22.00
CA PRO A 162 1.85 -11.39 23.39
C PRO A 162 2.49 -10.35 24.30
N SER A 163 3.20 -9.37 23.76
CA SER A 163 3.84 -8.29 24.52
C SER A 163 2.87 -7.20 24.97
N GLY A 164 1.60 -7.26 24.57
CA GLY A 164 0.63 -6.18 24.83
C GLY A 164 0.98 -4.85 24.16
N LYS A 165 2.06 -4.82 23.38
CA LYS A 165 2.47 -3.69 22.56
C LYS A 165 1.98 -3.98 21.15
N ALA A 166 1.26 -3.04 20.54
CA ALA A 166 1.24 -2.95 19.09
C ALA A 166 2.69 -3.11 18.62
N LEU A 167 2.90 -3.79 17.50
CA LEU A 167 4.25 -3.88 16.91
C LEU A 167 4.89 -2.50 17.08
N GLN A 168 5.86 -2.39 17.99
CA GLN A 168 6.61 -1.14 18.10
C GLN A 168 7.21 -0.92 16.73
N SER A 169 7.01 0.25 16.17
CA SER A 169 7.76 0.67 15.00
C SER A 169 9.22 0.32 15.29
N LEU A 170 9.81 -0.41 14.39
CA LEU A 170 11.26 -0.42 14.30
C LEU A 170 11.63 1.05 14.33
N ASP A 171 12.39 1.43 15.35
CA ASP A 171 12.93 2.77 15.54
C ASP A 171 13.34 3.30 14.16
N GLU A 172 12.68 4.33 13.65
CA GLU A 172 12.87 4.81 12.28
C GLU A 172 14.36 5.04 11.97
N ASP A 173 15.14 5.39 13.00
CA ASP A 173 16.60 5.54 12.91
C ASP A 173 17.37 4.22 12.76
N LYS A 174 16.75 3.06 12.98
CA LYS A 174 17.40 1.74 12.88
C LYS A 174 16.97 0.91 11.70
N ALA A 175 15.88 1.27 11.03
CA ALA A 175 15.33 0.52 9.90
C ALA A 175 16.07 0.81 8.57
N PHE A 176 16.88 1.86 8.51
CA PHE A 176 17.57 2.32 7.29
C PHE A 176 19.09 2.48 7.45
N ARG A 177 19.71 1.72 8.38
CA ARG A 177 21.18 1.66 8.46
C ARG A 177 21.70 0.29 8.11
#